data_280e5fdd1f261d553f167c501525877f
#
_entry.id   280e5fdd1f261d553f167c501525877f
#
_cell.length_a   1.000
_cell.length_b   1.000
_cell.length_c   1.000
_cell.angle_alpha   90.00
_cell.angle_beta   90.00
_cell.angle_gamma   90.00
#
_symmetry.space_group_name_H-M   'P 1'
#
loop_
_entity.id
_entity.type
_entity.pdbx_description
1 polymer ?
#
loop_
_entity_poly.entity_id
_entity_poly.type
_entity_poly.pdbx_seq_one_letter_code
_entity_poly.pdbx_strand_id
1 'polypeptide(L)'
;NKEYIKVIVEKIQNNDVNFLSNSFKEMHPADAADIIEHLNQNDRENLIKLNNFDIDPEIFVELNENIQSEIVKMLSSESIVFILKNLESDDAIKILENIEEENKSQILSSLPPKDRFVLLESLSYPEDTAARIMQREFTAIPSNWSVGQTIDYLRENKDLPDQFLEIYIIDS
;
A
#
# COMPACT_ATOMS: atom_id res chain seq x y z
N ASN A 1 10.29 -11.87 -17.55
CA ASN A 1 10.64 -11.88 -18.97
C ASN A 1 11.88 -11.00 -19.22
N LYS A 2 13.07 -11.65 -19.38
CA LYS A 2 14.38 -10.96 -19.41
C LYS A 2 14.52 -9.88 -20.53
N GLU A 3 13.81 -10.05 -21.64
CA GLU A 3 13.85 -9.06 -22.73
C GLU A 3 13.09 -7.78 -22.35
N TYR A 4 11.97 -7.93 -21.66
CA TYR A 4 11.17 -6.77 -21.24
C TYR A 4 11.88 -5.95 -20.16
N ILE A 5 12.60 -6.60 -19.23
CA ILE A 5 13.43 -5.90 -18.23
C ILE A 5 14.49 -5.03 -18.91
N LYS A 6 15.12 -5.50 -20.01
CA LYS A 6 16.07 -4.68 -20.78
C LYS A 6 15.42 -3.44 -21.37
N VAL A 7 14.19 -3.57 -21.88
CA VAL A 7 13.42 -2.41 -22.38
C VAL A 7 13.17 -1.41 -21.26
N ILE A 8 12.71 -1.89 -20.10
CA ILE A 8 12.49 -1.01 -18.93
C ILE A 8 13.78 -0.29 -18.53
N VAL A 9 14.92 -0.99 -18.45
CA VAL A 9 16.22 -0.38 -18.12
C VAL A 9 16.60 0.70 -19.14
N GLU A 10 16.45 0.42 -20.45
CA GLU A 10 16.68 1.41 -21.49
C GLU A 10 15.78 2.65 -21.33
N LYS A 11 14.51 2.45 -21.00
CA LYS A 11 13.56 3.55 -20.80
C LYS A 11 13.86 4.36 -19.53
N ILE A 12 14.34 3.72 -18.45
CA ILE A 12 14.84 4.41 -17.27
C ILE A 12 16.03 5.30 -17.63
N GLN A 13 17.02 4.76 -18.35
CA GLN A 13 18.21 5.47 -18.76
C GLN A 13 17.92 6.66 -19.69
N ASN A 14 16.87 6.55 -20.51
CA ASN A 14 16.41 7.60 -21.40
C ASN A 14 15.41 8.58 -20.75
N ASN A 15 15.08 8.42 -19.47
CA ASN A 15 14.07 9.20 -18.74
C ASN A 15 12.70 9.23 -19.44
N ASP A 16 12.29 8.12 -20.06
CA ASP A 16 11.00 8.01 -20.76
C ASP A 16 9.86 7.74 -19.76
N VAL A 17 9.56 8.76 -18.95
CA VAL A 17 8.56 8.68 -17.86
C VAL A 17 7.18 8.28 -18.37
N ASN A 18 6.78 8.76 -19.54
CA ASN A 18 5.46 8.45 -20.10
C ASN A 18 5.33 6.96 -20.42
N PHE A 19 6.35 6.38 -21.03
CA PHE A 19 6.36 4.95 -21.31
C PHE A 19 6.34 4.14 -20.00
N LEU A 20 7.19 4.49 -19.04
CA LEU A 20 7.28 3.78 -17.75
C LEU A 20 5.97 3.84 -16.99
N SER A 21 5.40 5.03 -16.79
CA SER A 21 4.13 5.20 -16.05
C SER A 21 2.98 4.42 -16.70
N ASN A 22 2.85 4.47 -18.02
CA ASN A 22 1.81 3.72 -18.72
C ASN A 22 2.03 2.21 -18.60
N SER A 23 3.27 1.76 -18.79
CA SER A 23 3.61 0.33 -18.70
C SER A 23 3.31 -0.24 -17.31
N PHE A 24 3.70 0.46 -16.24
CA PHE A 24 3.45 0.00 -14.88
C PHE A 24 1.96 0.04 -14.50
N LYS A 25 1.19 1.01 -15.01
CA LYS A 25 -0.27 1.08 -14.79
C LYS A 25 -1.05 -0.04 -15.50
N GLU A 26 -0.56 -0.55 -16.60
CA GLU A 26 -1.22 -1.62 -17.37
C GLU A 26 -0.85 -3.02 -16.89
N MET A 27 0.18 -3.16 -16.05
CA MET A 27 0.63 -4.45 -15.53
C MET A 27 -0.20 -4.87 -14.31
N HIS A 28 -0.27 -6.19 -14.09
CA HIS A 28 -0.69 -6.70 -12.78
C HIS A 28 0.35 -6.30 -11.72
N PRO A 29 -0.07 -5.88 -10.52
CA PRO A 29 0.85 -5.42 -9.47
C PRO A 29 2.02 -6.37 -9.19
N ALA A 30 1.76 -7.68 -9.09
CA ALA A 30 2.79 -8.69 -8.87
C ALA A 30 3.83 -8.75 -10.02
N ASP A 31 3.40 -8.60 -11.29
CA ASP A 31 4.32 -8.60 -12.44
C ASP A 31 5.18 -7.33 -12.44
N ALA A 32 4.61 -6.20 -12.07
CA ALA A 32 5.31 -4.93 -11.94
C ALA A 32 6.35 -4.98 -10.80
N ALA A 33 5.98 -5.56 -9.66
CA ALA A 33 6.88 -5.79 -8.54
C ALA A 33 8.06 -6.69 -8.94
N ASP A 34 7.80 -7.81 -9.63
CA ASP A 34 8.85 -8.72 -10.13
C ASP A 34 9.85 -7.99 -11.03
N ILE A 35 9.38 -7.08 -11.89
CA ILE A 35 10.28 -6.25 -12.72
C ILE A 35 11.15 -5.36 -11.84
N ILE A 36 10.58 -4.63 -10.88
CA ILE A 36 11.31 -3.74 -9.97
C ILE A 36 12.36 -4.52 -9.18
N GLU A 37 12.05 -5.71 -8.71
CA GLU A 37 12.97 -6.58 -7.98
C GLU A 37 14.15 -7.04 -8.82
N HIS A 38 13.93 -7.27 -10.12
CA HIS A 38 14.99 -7.67 -11.06
C HIS A 38 15.89 -6.52 -11.53
N LEU A 39 15.51 -5.26 -11.30
CA LEU A 39 16.39 -4.13 -11.53
C LEU A 39 17.59 -4.15 -10.56
N ASN A 40 18.74 -3.68 -10.99
CA ASN A 40 19.82 -3.40 -10.05
C ASN A 40 19.49 -2.15 -9.22
N GLN A 41 20.19 -1.96 -8.12
CA GLN A 41 19.94 -0.85 -7.19
C GLN A 41 19.96 0.52 -7.90
N ASN A 42 20.92 0.77 -8.77
CA ASN A 42 21.04 2.05 -9.47
C ASN A 42 19.85 2.31 -10.41
N ASP A 43 19.37 1.30 -11.12
CA ASP A 43 18.22 1.44 -12.01
C ASP A 43 16.92 1.62 -11.20
N ARG A 44 16.77 0.96 -10.04
CA ARG A 44 15.67 1.22 -9.10
C ARG A 44 15.70 2.65 -8.58
N GLU A 45 16.85 3.12 -8.11
CA GLU A 45 17.00 4.51 -7.65
C GLU A 45 16.62 5.52 -8.74
N ASN A 46 17.08 5.29 -9.96
CA ASN A 46 16.76 6.15 -11.09
C ASN A 46 15.25 6.13 -11.39
N LEU A 47 14.62 4.95 -11.38
CA LEU A 47 13.17 4.81 -11.59
C LEU A 47 12.37 5.62 -10.55
N ILE A 48 12.70 5.46 -9.26
CA ILE A 48 12.01 6.14 -8.15
C ILE A 48 12.22 7.66 -8.17
N LYS A 49 13.40 8.11 -8.64
CA LYS A 49 13.74 9.54 -8.74
C LYS A 49 13.17 10.22 -10.00
N LEU A 50 12.59 9.47 -10.93
CA LEU A 50 11.96 10.07 -12.09
C LEU A 50 10.77 10.95 -11.67
N ASN A 51 10.72 12.17 -12.16
CA ASN A 51 9.61 13.09 -11.92
C ASN A 51 8.29 12.46 -12.42
N ASN A 52 7.27 12.49 -11.58
CA ASN A 52 5.96 11.93 -11.85
C ASN A 52 5.90 10.39 -12.02
N PHE A 53 6.91 9.67 -11.53
CA PHE A 53 6.79 8.24 -11.34
C PHE A 53 6.36 7.97 -9.90
N ASP A 54 5.07 7.77 -9.71
CA ASP A 54 4.50 7.35 -8.43
C ASP A 54 4.34 5.83 -8.43
N ILE A 55 4.90 5.18 -7.42
CA ILE A 55 4.67 3.75 -7.21
C ILE A 55 3.22 3.56 -6.78
N ASP A 56 2.51 2.71 -7.53
CA ASP A 56 1.19 2.25 -7.12
C ASP A 56 1.30 1.50 -5.78
N PRO A 57 0.47 1.84 -4.77
CA PRO A 57 0.45 1.14 -3.49
C PRO A 57 0.32 -0.38 -3.61
N GLU A 58 -0.48 -0.88 -4.54
CA GLU A 58 -0.63 -2.33 -4.78
C GLU A 58 0.67 -2.96 -5.28
N ILE A 59 1.44 -2.29 -6.14
CA ILE A 59 2.77 -2.75 -6.56
C ILE A 59 3.72 -2.78 -5.36
N PHE A 60 3.64 -1.75 -4.51
CA PHE A 60 4.55 -1.62 -3.37
C PHE A 60 4.37 -2.79 -2.37
N VAL A 61 3.14 -3.23 -2.12
CA VAL A 61 2.83 -4.38 -1.25
C VAL A 61 3.40 -5.69 -1.78
N GLU A 62 3.39 -5.88 -3.09
CA GLU A 62 3.90 -7.10 -3.74
C GLU A 62 5.44 -7.21 -3.72
N LEU A 63 6.16 -6.12 -3.42
CA LEU A 63 7.62 -6.13 -3.32
C LEU A 63 8.09 -6.90 -2.08
N ASN A 64 9.23 -7.61 -2.21
CA ASN A 64 9.86 -8.21 -1.03
C ASN A 64 10.34 -7.14 -0.02
N GLU A 65 10.40 -7.50 1.25
CA GLU A 65 10.69 -6.60 2.37
C GLU A 65 12.01 -5.82 2.22
N ASN A 66 13.05 -6.44 1.63
CA ASN A 66 14.33 -5.77 1.43
C ASN A 66 14.22 -4.63 0.43
N ILE A 67 13.49 -4.85 -0.68
CA ILE A 67 13.26 -3.84 -1.71
C ILE A 67 12.30 -2.77 -1.21
N GLN A 68 11.25 -3.14 -0.46
CA GLN A 68 10.38 -2.17 0.21
C GLN A 68 11.20 -1.24 1.12
N SER A 69 12.04 -1.80 1.97
CA SER A 69 12.90 -1.02 2.88
C SER A 69 13.90 -0.13 2.15
N GLU A 70 14.44 -0.59 1.00
CA GLU A 70 15.30 0.20 0.13
C GLU A 70 14.54 1.39 -0.46
N ILE A 71 13.34 1.15 -1.02
CA ILE A 71 12.53 2.16 -1.69
C ILE A 71 12.00 3.20 -0.70
N VAL A 72 11.51 2.78 0.49
CA VAL A 72 11.03 3.71 1.54
C VAL A 72 12.07 4.77 1.89
N LYS A 73 13.36 4.42 1.92
CA LYS A 73 14.45 5.36 2.20
C LYS A 73 14.67 6.40 1.10
N MET A 74 14.16 6.15 -0.09
CA MET A 74 14.30 7.04 -1.26
C MET A 74 13.06 7.92 -1.47
N LEU A 75 11.91 7.51 -0.93
CA LEU A 75 10.64 8.21 -1.09
C LEU A 75 10.56 9.47 -0.24
N SER A 76 9.85 10.47 -0.74
CA SER A 76 9.47 11.63 0.07
C SER A 76 8.42 11.25 1.13
N SER A 77 8.32 12.04 2.20
CA SER A 77 7.26 11.83 3.21
C SER A 77 5.87 11.88 2.59
N GLU A 78 5.65 12.73 1.59
CA GLU A 78 4.37 12.85 0.88
C GLU A 78 4.04 11.58 0.10
N SER A 79 5.03 10.97 -0.58
CA SER A 79 4.85 9.70 -1.31
C SER A 79 4.55 8.56 -0.35
N ILE A 80 5.23 8.50 0.80
CA ILE A 80 4.96 7.50 1.83
C ILE A 80 3.53 7.67 2.39
N VAL A 81 3.11 8.90 2.68
CA VAL A 81 1.73 9.19 3.14
C VAL A 81 0.71 8.76 2.09
N PHE A 82 0.99 9.02 0.80
CA PHE A 82 0.11 8.57 -0.28
C PHE A 82 -0.03 7.04 -0.31
N ILE A 83 1.08 6.30 -0.21
CA ILE A 83 1.07 4.84 -0.16
C ILE A 83 0.25 4.35 1.03
N LEU A 84 0.57 4.82 2.26
CA LEU A 84 -0.11 4.40 3.48
C LEU A 84 -1.62 4.65 3.48
N LYS A 85 -2.09 5.72 2.85
CA LYS A 85 -3.52 6.05 2.74
C LYS A 85 -4.31 5.12 1.82
N ASN A 86 -3.63 4.46 0.91
CA ASN A 86 -4.24 3.60 -0.10
C ASN A 86 -3.98 2.11 0.15
N LEU A 87 -3.41 1.78 1.31
CA LEU A 87 -3.18 0.41 1.76
C LEU A 87 -4.14 0.02 2.89
N GLU A 88 -4.35 -1.27 3.03
CA GLU A 88 -4.99 -1.85 4.20
C GLU A 88 -4.09 -1.71 5.43
N SER A 89 -4.70 -1.69 6.61
CA SER A 89 -4.00 -1.32 7.85
C SER A 89 -2.85 -2.26 8.21
N ASP A 90 -2.97 -3.55 7.92
CA ASP A 90 -1.93 -4.54 8.18
C ASP A 90 -0.68 -4.35 7.29
N ASP A 91 -0.87 -4.00 6.01
CA ASP A 91 0.22 -3.68 5.10
C ASP A 91 0.85 -2.32 5.42
N ALA A 92 0.04 -1.33 5.77
CA ALA A 92 0.53 -0.03 6.23
C ALA A 92 1.41 -0.16 7.50
N ILE A 93 1.08 -1.05 8.43
CA ILE A 93 1.89 -1.33 9.63
C ILE A 93 3.26 -1.90 9.25
N LYS A 94 3.32 -2.89 8.36
CA LYS A 94 4.59 -3.47 7.89
C LYS A 94 5.53 -2.40 7.32
N ILE A 95 4.98 -1.46 6.53
CA ILE A 95 5.76 -0.34 6.01
C ILE A 95 6.26 0.57 7.11
N LEU A 96 5.37 0.95 8.05
CA LEU A 96 5.73 1.83 9.18
C LEU A 96 6.82 1.22 10.07
N GLU A 97 6.86 -0.09 10.21
CA GLU A 97 7.91 -0.79 10.98
C GLU A 97 9.29 -0.64 10.34
N ASN A 98 9.36 -0.47 9.01
CA ASN A 98 10.60 -0.24 8.27
C ASN A 98 11.04 1.23 8.23
N ILE A 99 10.25 2.17 8.76
CA ILE A 99 10.58 3.60 8.81
C ILE A 99 11.29 3.93 10.11
N GLU A 100 12.35 4.74 10.02
CA GLU A 100 13.07 5.24 11.19
C GLU A 100 12.15 6.07 12.10
N GLU A 101 12.28 5.91 13.41
CA GLU A 101 11.40 6.53 14.42
C GLU A 101 11.30 8.06 14.26
N GLU A 102 12.39 8.72 13.85
CA GLU A 102 12.42 10.17 13.65
C GLU A 102 11.43 10.61 12.55
N ASN A 103 11.30 9.84 11.47
CA ASN A 103 10.42 10.12 10.36
C ASN A 103 8.99 9.61 10.58
N LYS A 104 8.82 8.53 11.36
CA LYS A 104 7.53 7.89 11.63
C LYS A 104 6.51 8.86 12.23
N SER A 105 6.92 9.65 13.22
CA SER A 105 6.05 10.64 13.86
C SER A 105 5.55 11.71 12.88
N GLN A 106 6.39 12.19 11.99
CA GLN A 106 6.03 13.17 10.98
C GLN A 106 5.05 12.58 9.97
N ILE A 107 5.32 11.37 9.46
CA ILE A 107 4.48 10.66 8.51
C ILE A 107 3.09 10.42 9.12
N LEU A 108 3.03 9.86 10.34
CA LEU A 108 1.78 9.63 11.05
C LEU A 108 0.97 10.92 11.26
N SER A 109 1.64 12.05 11.59
CA SER A 109 0.96 13.32 11.77
C SER A 109 0.37 13.88 10.47
N SER A 110 0.91 13.50 9.33
CA SER A 110 0.46 13.92 8.00
C SER A 110 -0.70 13.08 7.44
N LEU A 111 -1.02 11.95 8.08
CA LEU A 111 -2.16 11.13 7.72
C LEU A 111 -3.50 11.73 8.17
N PRO A 112 -4.60 11.43 7.48
CA PRO A 112 -5.95 11.75 7.96
C PRO A 112 -6.16 11.22 9.38
N PRO A 113 -6.97 11.89 10.22
CA PRO A 113 -7.17 11.50 11.62
C PRO A 113 -7.67 10.06 11.80
N LYS A 114 -8.52 9.57 10.89
CA LYS A 114 -9.07 8.19 10.90
C LYS A 114 -7.94 7.18 10.70
N ASP A 115 -7.17 7.32 9.64
CA ASP A 115 -6.09 6.39 9.28
C ASP A 115 -4.99 6.40 10.34
N ARG A 116 -4.60 7.60 10.78
CA ARG A 116 -3.64 7.76 11.87
C ARG A 116 -4.07 7.06 13.15
N PHE A 117 -5.36 7.16 13.53
CA PHE A 117 -5.87 6.52 14.73
C PHE A 117 -5.75 4.99 14.63
N VAL A 118 -6.17 4.41 13.51
CA VAL A 118 -6.10 2.97 13.26
C VAL A 118 -4.66 2.47 13.34
N LEU A 119 -3.72 3.16 12.68
CA LEU A 119 -2.32 2.77 12.66
C LEU A 119 -1.66 2.93 14.03
N LEU A 120 -1.94 4.01 14.78
CA LEU A 120 -1.44 4.19 16.14
C LEU A 120 -1.98 3.13 17.11
N GLU A 121 -3.25 2.76 16.99
CA GLU A 121 -3.83 1.69 17.78
C GLU A 121 -3.13 0.36 17.50
N SER A 122 -2.98 -0.01 16.23
CA SER A 122 -2.26 -1.23 15.85
C SER A 122 -0.81 -1.22 16.32
N LEU A 123 -0.09 -0.09 16.19
CA LEU A 123 1.27 0.08 16.68
C LEU A 123 1.37 0.01 18.22
N SER A 124 0.30 0.19 18.96
CA SER A 124 0.28 0.08 20.42
C SER A 124 0.30 -1.37 20.92
N TYR A 125 -0.05 -2.34 20.08
CA TYR A 125 0.01 -3.76 20.44
C TYR A 125 1.44 -4.32 20.37
N PRO A 126 1.80 -5.32 21.17
CA PRO A 126 3.10 -5.99 21.05
C PRO A 126 3.31 -6.59 19.66
N GLU A 127 4.54 -6.52 19.16
CA GLU A 127 4.90 -6.95 17.78
C GLU A 127 4.50 -8.40 17.47
N ASP A 128 4.63 -9.31 18.45
CA ASP A 128 4.33 -10.74 18.28
C ASP A 128 2.83 -11.09 18.48
N THR A 129 1.92 -10.12 18.41
CA THR A 129 0.49 -10.38 18.64
C THR A 129 -0.32 -10.32 17.35
N ALA A 130 -1.37 -11.14 17.25
CA ALA A 130 -2.32 -11.08 16.15
C ALA A 130 -2.97 -9.68 16.01
N ALA A 131 -3.18 -8.97 17.12
CA ALA A 131 -3.74 -7.63 17.13
C ALA A 131 -2.85 -6.61 16.40
N ARG A 132 -1.52 -6.82 16.39
CA ARG A 132 -0.55 -5.96 15.69
C ARG A 132 -0.71 -6.04 14.18
N ILE A 133 -0.93 -7.24 13.65
CA ILE A 133 -0.97 -7.55 12.21
C ILE A 133 -2.40 -7.79 11.69
N MET A 134 -3.41 -7.46 12.50
CA MET A 134 -4.80 -7.67 12.15
C MET A 134 -5.28 -6.58 11.19
N GLN A 135 -5.84 -6.99 10.06
CA GLN A 135 -6.55 -6.09 9.16
C GLN A 135 -7.78 -5.48 9.88
N ARG A 136 -7.97 -4.19 9.76
CA ARG A 136 -9.06 -3.44 10.40
C ARG A 136 -10.21 -3.14 9.44
N GLU A 137 -9.98 -3.28 8.16
CA GLU A 137 -10.94 -3.04 7.10
C GLU A 137 -11.78 -4.31 6.89
N PHE A 138 -12.92 -4.40 7.57
CA PHE A 138 -13.88 -5.49 7.42
C PHE A 138 -15.31 -4.99 7.43
N THR A 139 -16.20 -5.72 6.75
CA THR A 139 -17.62 -5.41 6.71
C THR A 139 -18.37 -6.20 7.79
N ALA A 140 -18.99 -5.49 8.72
CA ALA A 140 -19.79 -6.11 9.79
C ALA A 140 -21.20 -5.56 9.81
N ILE A 141 -22.17 -6.44 10.14
CA ILE A 141 -23.57 -6.11 10.30
C ILE A 141 -24.13 -6.70 11.60
N PRO A 142 -25.12 -6.05 12.22
CA PRO A 142 -25.81 -6.62 13.39
C PRO A 142 -26.60 -7.89 13.02
N SER A 143 -26.64 -8.85 13.95
CA SER A 143 -27.35 -10.14 13.77
C SER A 143 -28.87 -9.99 13.60
N ASN A 144 -29.45 -8.87 14.04
CA ASN A 144 -30.87 -8.58 13.93
C ASN A 144 -31.30 -7.90 12.61
N TRP A 145 -30.37 -7.65 11.70
CA TRP A 145 -30.71 -7.06 10.40
C TRP A 145 -31.30 -8.09 9.44
N SER A 146 -32.27 -7.65 8.66
CA SER A 146 -32.76 -8.39 7.50
C SER A 146 -31.80 -8.28 6.32
N VAL A 147 -31.90 -9.21 5.38
CA VAL A 147 -31.13 -9.17 4.12
C VAL A 147 -31.34 -7.85 3.37
N GLY A 148 -32.58 -7.33 3.37
CA GLY A 148 -32.89 -6.03 2.74
C GLY A 148 -32.09 -4.87 3.37
N GLN A 149 -32.09 -4.79 4.70
CA GLN A 149 -31.32 -3.76 5.43
C GLN A 149 -29.82 -3.89 5.17
N THR A 150 -29.30 -5.11 5.09
CA THR A 150 -27.90 -5.36 4.74
C THR A 150 -27.58 -4.85 3.35
N ILE A 151 -28.41 -5.14 2.36
CA ILE A 151 -28.22 -4.68 0.98
C ILE A 151 -28.25 -3.15 0.91
N ASP A 152 -29.20 -2.51 1.59
CA ASP A 152 -29.31 -1.06 1.61
C ASP A 152 -28.07 -0.42 2.25
N TYR A 153 -27.61 -0.96 3.38
CA TYR A 153 -26.37 -0.52 4.05
C TYR A 153 -25.14 -0.64 3.13
N LEU A 154 -24.99 -1.78 2.44
CA LEU A 154 -23.84 -1.98 1.53
C LEU A 154 -23.86 -1.03 0.33
N ARG A 155 -25.04 -0.59 -0.11
CA ARG A 155 -25.18 0.37 -1.22
C ARG A 155 -24.94 1.81 -0.82
N GLU A 156 -25.31 2.17 0.38
CA GLU A 156 -25.30 3.55 0.87
C GLU A 156 -24.00 3.92 1.58
N ASN A 157 -23.33 2.93 2.19
CA ASN A 157 -22.12 3.17 2.98
C ASN A 157 -20.88 3.25 2.07
N LYS A 158 -20.29 4.43 2.01
CA LYS A 158 -19.07 4.72 1.23
C LYS A 158 -17.78 4.42 1.99
N ASP A 159 -17.87 4.07 3.27
CA ASP A 159 -16.71 3.77 4.11
C ASP A 159 -16.38 2.27 4.16
N LEU A 160 -17.05 1.46 3.33
CA LEU A 160 -16.75 0.05 3.19
C LEU A 160 -15.47 -0.16 2.39
N PRO A 161 -14.72 -1.26 2.64
CA PRO A 161 -13.63 -1.66 1.79
C PRO A 161 -14.08 -1.81 0.34
N ASP A 162 -13.23 -1.38 -0.62
CA ASP A 162 -13.55 -1.48 -2.05
C ASP A 162 -13.74 -2.94 -2.51
N GLN A 163 -13.02 -3.86 -1.86
CA GLN A 163 -13.17 -5.30 -2.07
C GLN A 163 -13.35 -6.00 -0.73
N PHE A 164 -14.41 -6.78 -0.59
CA PHE A 164 -14.61 -7.68 0.55
C PHE A 164 -15.25 -8.97 0.07
N LEU A 165 -14.78 -10.09 0.60
CA LEU A 165 -15.28 -11.42 0.27
C LEU A 165 -16.28 -11.92 1.31
N GLU A 166 -16.30 -11.31 2.50
CA GLU A 166 -17.04 -11.76 3.67
C GLU A 166 -17.75 -10.61 4.36
N ILE A 167 -18.91 -10.93 4.94
CA ILE A 167 -19.65 -10.02 5.81
C ILE A 167 -19.77 -10.71 7.16
N TYR A 168 -19.24 -10.08 8.19
CA TYR A 168 -19.29 -10.61 9.54
C TYR A 168 -20.61 -10.22 10.22
N ILE A 169 -21.28 -11.20 10.81
CA ILE A 169 -22.47 -10.97 11.64
C ILE A 169 -21.99 -10.86 13.07
N ILE A 170 -22.26 -9.72 13.70
CA ILE A 170 -21.84 -9.44 15.08
C ILE A 170 -23.06 -9.29 16.00
N ASP A 171 -22.93 -9.80 17.21
CA ASP A 171 -23.88 -9.55 18.27
C ASP A 171 -23.60 -8.19 18.92
N SER A 172 -24.65 -7.48 19.29
CA SER A 172 -24.60 -6.15 19.93
C SER A 172 -24.16 -6.22 21.39
#